data_9b25bddabe544f0986e51931d3b1eea0
#
_entry.id   9b25bddabe544f0986e51931d3b1eea0
#
_cell.length_a   1.000
_cell.length_b   1.000
_cell.length_c   1.000
_cell.angle_alpha   90.00
_cell.angle_beta   90.00
_cell.angle_gamma   90.00
#
_symmetry.space_group_name_H-M   'P 1'
#
loop_
_entity.id
_entity.type
_entity.pdbx_description
1 polymer ?
#
loop_
_entity_poly.entity_id
_entity_poly.type
_entity_poly.pdbx_seq_one_letter_code
_entity_poly.pdbx_strand_id
1 'polypeptide(L)'
;MTSVVEICNSALNSLGAANITALTEDSRNARLCNQRYEPIRDALFRTHYWNCLIKRVELAADTTAPAYEYTKQYTLPSDCIRIIQIGGFHNGSSSMLDSGQTYKVEGRKIVTDESEVFLTYLSLIHI
;
A
#
# COMPACT_ATOMS: atom_id res chain seq x y z
N MET A 1 17.70 -3.78 14.67
CA MET A 1 16.40 -3.49 14.04
C MET A 1 15.46 -2.91 15.10
N THR A 2 14.84 -1.79 14.82
CA THR A 2 13.95 -1.12 15.76
C THR A 2 12.61 -1.85 15.84
N SER A 3 12.22 -2.24 17.02
CA SER A 3 10.93 -2.92 17.23
C SER A 3 9.80 -1.91 17.43
N VAL A 4 8.55 -2.39 17.32
CA VAL A 4 7.37 -1.56 17.57
C VAL A 4 7.40 -1.02 18.99
N VAL A 5 7.82 -1.84 19.97
CA VAL A 5 7.92 -1.44 21.38
C VAL A 5 8.95 -0.31 21.56
N GLU A 6 10.08 -0.39 20.86
CA GLU A 6 11.09 0.67 20.91
C GLU A 6 10.57 1.99 20.34
N ILE A 7 9.83 1.93 19.24
CA ILE A 7 9.21 3.11 18.65
C ILE A 7 8.21 3.74 19.63
N CYS A 8 7.37 2.93 20.24
CA CYS A 8 6.40 3.40 21.22
C CYS A 8 7.08 3.98 22.46
N ASN A 9 8.15 3.34 22.95
CA ASN A 9 8.90 3.85 24.09
C ASN A 9 9.61 5.17 23.78
N SER A 10 10.10 5.32 22.57
CA SER A 10 10.69 6.60 22.13
C SER A 10 9.65 7.73 22.20
N ALA A 11 8.43 7.48 21.74
CA ALA A 11 7.35 8.45 21.84
C ALA A 11 6.96 8.74 23.28
N LEU A 12 6.86 7.69 24.11
CA LEU A 12 6.54 7.84 25.53
C LEU A 12 7.62 8.62 26.29
N ASN A 13 8.89 8.36 25.97
CA ASN A 13 10.00 9.12 26.56
C ASN A 13 9.93 10.60 26.19
N SER A 14 9.56 10.93 24.97
CA SER A 14 9.39 12.32 24.53
C SER A 14 8.29 13.05 25.30
N LEU A 15 7.31 12.30 25.80
CA LEU A 15 6.21 12.85 26.62
C LEU A 15 6.49 12.81 28.11
N GLY A 16 7.60 12.19 28.53
CA GLY A 16 7.89 11.99 29.94
C GLY A 16 7.05 10.87 30.58
N ALA A 17 6.47 10.00 29.79
CA ALA A 17 5.64 8.90 30.27
C ALA A 17 6.47 7.63 30.54
N ALA A 18 5.90 6.71 31.29
CA ALA A 18 6.56 5.45 31.62
C ALA A 18 6.64 4.53 30.39
N ASN A 19 7.76 3.80 30.30
CA ASN A 19 7.97 2.83 29.22
C ASN A 19 7.10 1.60 29.38
N ILE A 20 6.92 0.87 28.27
CA ILE A 20 6.23 -0.42 28.24
C ILE A 20 7.21 -1.52 27.86
N THR A 21 6.90 -2.76 28.24
CA THR A 21 7.70 -3.93 27.87
C THR A 21 7.09 -4.70 26.70
N ALA A 22 5.79 -4.61 26.51
CA ALA A 22 5.07 -5.24 25.40
C ALA A 22 3.78 -4.48 25.10
N LEU A 23 3.30 -4.56 23.87
CA LEU A 23 2.02 -3.95 23.51
C LEU A 23 0.83 -4.63 24.17
N THR A 24 1.00 -5.87 24.59
CA THR A 24 -0.03 -6.65 25.29
C THR A 24 -0.02 -6.45 26.80
N GLU A 25 0.91 -5.66 27.31
CA GLU A 25 1.01 -5.34 28.74
C GLU A 25 -0.28 -4.70 29.27
N ASP A 26 -0.65 -5.04 30.50
CA ASP A 26 -1.84 -4.43 31.11
C ASP A 26 -1.51 -3.07 31.71
N SER A 27 -1.32 -2.09 30.85
CA SER A 27 -1.09 -0.70 31.23
C SER A 27 -1.81 0.22 30.25
N ARG A 28 -2.12 1.43 30.71
CA ARG A 28 -2.77 2.44 29.87
C ARG A 28 -1.89 2.79 28.66
N ASN A 29 -0.59 2.97 28.89
CA ASN A 29 0.34 3.34 27.81
C ASN A 29 0.42 2.24 26.75
N ALA A 30 0.48 0.96 27.16
CA ALA A 30 0.49 -0.15 26.21
C ALA A 30 -0.80 -0.23 25.40
N ARG A 31 -1.95 -0.04 26.03
CA ARG A 31 -3.24 -0.04 25.32
C ARG A 31 -3.33 1.09 24.30
N LEU A 32 -2.89 2.29 24.67
CA LEU A 32 -2.89 3.44 23.75
C LEU A 32 -1.95 3.22 22.56
N CYS A 33 -0.75 2.72 22.81
CA CYS A 33 0.21 2.41 21.74
C CYS A 33 -0.32 1.33 20.81
N ASN A 34 -0.88 0.27 21.36
CA ASN A 34 -1.43 -0.81 20.54
C ASN A 34 -2.60 -0.35 19.68
N GLN A 35 -3.42 0.55 20.19
CA GLN A 35 -4.56 1.09 19.46
C GLN A 35 -4.15 2.06 18.35
N ARG A 36 -3.10 2.84 18.56
CA ARG A 36 -2.74 3.95 17.67
C ARG A 36 -1.64 3.64 16.67
N TYR A 37 -0.83 2.61 16.90
CA TYR A 37 0.35 2.34 16.08
C TYR A 37 0.02 2.06 14.62
N GLU A 38 -0.83 1.09 14.36
CA GLU A 38 -1.13 0.69 12.96
C GLU A 38 -1.80 1.79 12.14
N PRO A 39 -2.84 2.47 12.63
CA PRO A 39 -3.44 3.56 11.86
C PRO A 39 -2.47 4.68 11.54
N ILE A 40 -1.60 5.05 12.48
CA ILE A 40 -0.61 6.12 12.26
C ILE A 40 0.47 5.65 11.28
N ARG A 41 0.94 4.42 11.43
CA ARG A 41 1.91 3.82 10.50
C ARG A 41 1.37 3.85 9.06
N ASP A 42 0.15 3.38 8.86
CA ASP A 42 -0.45 3.31 7.53
C ASP A 42 -0.64 4.70 6.93
N ALA A 43 -1.08 5.65 7.73
CA ALA A 43 -1.23 7.03 7.29
C ALA A 43 0.12 7.64 6.88
N LEU A 44 1.16 7.41 7.68
CA LEU A 44 2.51 7.91 7.38
C LEU A 44 3.05 7.31 6.08
N PHE A 45 2.85 6.00 5.88
CA PHE A 45 3.35 5.32 4.71
C PHE A 45 2.64 5.74 3.42
N ARG A 46 1.43 6.27 3.51
CA ARG A 46 0.72 6.81 2.35
C ARG A 46 1.17 8.22 1.97
N THR A 47 1.87 8.93 2.84
CA THR A 47 2.21 10.34 2.61
C THR A 47 3.38 10.53 1.63
N HIS A 48 4.19 9.51 1.43
CA HIS A 48 5.40 9.61 0.61
C HIS A 48 5.70 8.26 -0.06
N TYR A 49 6.47 8.32 -1.16
CA TYR A 49 6.91 7.11 -1.87
C TYR A 49 8.19 6.57 -1.24
N TRP A 50 8.05 5.90 -0.11
CA TRP A 50 9.18 5.33 0.62
C TRP A 50 9.79 4.18 -0.16
N ASN A 51 11.08 4.26 -0.47
CA ASN A 51 11.77 3.23 -1.28
C ASN A 51 11.66 1.83 -0.68
N CYS A 52 11.68 1.72 0.64
CA CYS A 52 11.58 0.43 1.33
C CYS A 52 10.20 -0.23 1.19
N LEU A 53 9.19 0.52 0.77
CA LEU A 53 7.82 0.02 0.63
C LEU A 53 7.41 -0.22 -0.83
N ILE A 54 8.25 0.18 -1.80
CA ILE A 54 7.92 0.08 -3.22
C ILE A 54 7.99 -1.37 -3.68
N LYS A 55 6.95 -1.82 -4.34
CA LYS A 55 6.86 -3.15 -4.93
C LYS A 55 6.32 -3.05 -6.34
N ARG A 56 6.79 -3.93 -7.20
CA ARG A 56 6.33 -4.04 -8.59
C ARG A 56 5.68 -5.39 -8.81
N VAL A 57 4.61 -5.40 -9.57
CA VAL A 57 3.90 -6.64 -9.89
C VAL A 57 3.27 -6.53 -11.28
N GLU A 58 3.25 -7.63 -12.00
CA GLU A 58 2.44 -7.79 -13.20
C GLU A 58 1.10 -8.38 -12.76
N LEU A 59 0.01 -7.71 -13.11
CA LEU A 59 -1.32 -8.16 -12.75
C LEU A 59 -1.91 -9.04 -13.84
N ALA A 60 -2.62 -10.08 -13.43
CA ALA A 60 -3.40 -10.91 -14.34
C ALA A 60 -4.83 -10.39 -14.41
N ALA A 61 -5.42 -10.42 -15.60
CA ALA A 61 -6.81 -10.02 -15.78
C ALA A 61 -7.74 -10.95 -15.01
N ASP A 62 -8.78 -10.37 -14.41
CA ASP A 62 -9.82 -11.14 -13.76
C ASP A 62 -10.62 -11.93 -14.81
N THR A 63 -11.21 -13.05 -14.40
CA THR A 63 -12.07 -13.86 -15.25
C THR A 63 -13.39 -13.15 -15.59
N THR A 64 -13.81 -12.22 -14.74
CA THR A 64 -15.03 -11.44 -14.92
C THR A 64 -14.67 -10.09 -15.54
N ALA A 65 -15.34 -9.72 -16.63
CA ALA A 65 -15.16 -8.42 -17.26
C ALA A 65 -15.95 -7.34 -16.52
N PRO A 66 -15.51 -6.05 -16.64
CA PRO A 66 -16.30 -4.94 -16.13
C PRO A 66 -17.70 -4.91 -16.78
N ALA A 67 -18.63 -4.26 -16.10
CA ALA A 67 -20.02 -4.21 -16.56
C ALA A 67 -20.16 -3.46 -17.89
N TYR A 68 -19.33 -2.44 -18.12
CA TYR A 68 -19.37 -1.64 -19.35
C TYR A 68 -18.08 -0.82 -19.51
N GLU A 69 -17.92 -0.16 -20.64
CA GLU A 69 -16.84 0.77 -20.99
C GLU A 69 -15.50 0.09 -21.27
N TYR A 70 -15.01 -0.77 -20.38
CA TYR A 70 -13.73 -1.45 -20.54
C TYR A 70 -13.92 -2.96 -20.72
N THR A 71 -12.95 -3.62 -21.35
CA THR A 71 -13.03 -5.05 -21.64
C THR A 71 -12.39 -5.91 -20.58
N LYS A 72 -11.48 -5.37 -19.78
CA LYS A 72 -10.73 -6.12 -18.78
C LYS A 72 -10.68 -5.38 -17.45
N GLN A 73 -10.58 -6.13 -16.38
CA GLN A 73 -10.33 -5.60 -15.06
C GLN A 73 -9.26 -6.40 -14.34
N TYR A 74 -8.54 -5.72 -13.47
CA TYR A 74 -7.43 -6.29 -12.71
C TYR A 74 -7.62 -5.98 -11.25
N THR A 75 -7.51 -6.98 -10.38
CA THR A 75 -7.66 -6.79 -8.94
C THR A 75 -6.34 -6.31 -8.35
N LEU A 76 -6.40 -5.24 -7.56
CA LEU A 76 -5.23 -4.74 -6.84
C LEU A 76 -4.77 -5.76 -5.79
N PRO A 77 -3.44 -5.88 -5.55
CA PRO A 77 -2.94 -6.72 -4.47
C PRO A 77 -3.51 -6.32 -3.12
N SER A 78 -3.73 -7.29 -2.24
CA SER A 78 -4.29 -7.03 -0.92
C SER A 78 -3.39 -6.15 -0.04
N ASP A 79 -2.08 -6.16 -0.31
CA ASP A 79 -1.09 -5.38 0.41
C ASP A 79 -0.87 -3.96 -0.15
N CYS A 80 -1.60 -3.59 -1.19
CA CYS A 80 -1.48 -2.27 -1.82
C CYS A 80 -2.11 -1.20 -0.94
N ILE A 81 -1.31 -0.23 -0.50
CA ILE A 81 -1.80 0.92 0.27
C ILE A 81 -1.88 2.18 -0.58
N ARG A 82 -1.08 2.27 -1.63
CA ARG A 82 -1.10 3.41 -2.56
C ARG A 82 -0.50 3.00 -3.89
N ILE A 83 -1.16 3.37 -4.97
CA ILE A 83 -0.64 3.18 -6.33
C ILE A 83 0.34 4.30 -6.63
N ILE A 84 1.55 3.94 -7.09
CA ILE A 84 2.53 4.92 -7.55
C ILE A 84 2.38 5.12 -9.04
N GLN A 85 2.33 4.01 -9.79
CA GLN A 85 2.37 4.05 -11.23
C GLN A 85 1.68 2.81 -11.81
N ILE A 86 0.91 3.02 -12.88
CA ILE A 86 0.34 1.94 -13.66
C ILE A 86 0.95 2.03 -15.05
N GLY A 87 1.54 0.93 -15.52
CA GLY A 87 2.14 0.85 -16.83
C GLY A 87 1.61 -0.32 -17.64
N GLY A 88 1.78 -0.25 -18.95
CA GLY A 88 1.51 -1.34 -19.85
C GLY A 88 2.64 -1.45 -20.86
N PHE A 89 2.81 -2.62 -21.45
CA PHE A 89 3.80 -2.81 -22.50
C PHE A 89 3.12 -2.94 -23.86
N HIS A 90 3.54 -2.07 -24.75
CA HIS A 90 3.24 -2.22 -26.16
C HIS A 90 4.53 -2.45 -26.93
N ASN A 91 4.62 -3.58 -27.62
CA ASN A 91 5.73 -3.88 -28.52
C ASN A 91 7.11 -3.78 -27.84
N GLY A 92 7.21 -4.23 -26.58
CA GLY A 92 8.48 -4.29 -25.88
C GLY A 92 8.95 -2.99 -25.26
N SER A 93 8.19 -1.92 -25.35
CA SER A 93 8.51 -0.70 -24.64
C SER A 93 7.56 -0.49 -23.48
N SER A 94 8.12 -0.17 -22.33
CA SER A 94 7.33 0.19 -21.16
C SER A 94 6.83 1.61 -21.35
N SER A 95 5.56 1.78 -21.58
CA SER A 95 4.94 3.10 -21.55
C SER A 95 4.13 3.24 -20.27
N MET A 96 4.24 4.41 -19.68
CA MET A 96 3.35 4.75 -18.57
C MET A 96 1.95 4.98 -19.15
N LEU A 97 0.94 4.50 -18.45
CA LEU A 97 -0.46 4.74 -18.83
C LEU A 97 -0.86 6.19 -18.55
N ASP A 98 -0.05 7.11 -19.05
CA ASP A 98 -0.23 8.52 -18.75
C ASP A 98 -0.77 9.30 -19.95
N SER A 99 -0.31 8.99 -21.12
CA SER A 99 -0.68 9.77 -22.30
C SER A 99 -1.41 8.91 -23.31
N GLY A 100 -2.72 8.98 -23.28
CA GLY A 100 -3.55 8.38 -24.31
C GLY A 100 -4.05 6.99 -24.04
N GLN A 101 -3.64 6.36 -22.96
CA GLN A 101 -4.24 5.11 -22.52
C GLN A 101 -5.26 5.38 -21.42
N THR A 102 -6.46 4.85 -21.62
CA THR A 102 -7.54 5.06 -20.68
C THR A 102 -7.61 3.91 -19.70
N TYR A 103 -7.55 4.25 -18.44
CA TYR A 103 -7.83 3.33 -17.36
C TYR A 103 -8.55 4.08 -16.25
N LYS A 104 -9.23 3.33 -15.39
CA LYS A 104 -9.83 3.87 -14.17
C LYS A 104 -9.55 2.93 -13.02
N VAL A 105 -9.47 3.48 -11.83
CA VAL A 105 -9.37 2.68 -10.60
C VAL A 105 -10.70 2.81 -9.88
N GLU A 106 -11.41 1.70 -9.77
CA GLU A 106 -12.72 1.64 -9.15
C GLU A 106 -12.72 0.60 -8.04
N GLY A 107 -12.95 1.05 -6.79
CA GLY A 107 -12.82 0.18 -5.65
C GLY A 107 -11.38 -0.32 -5.55
N ARG A 108 -11.21 -1.63 -5.57
CA ARG A 108 -9.88 -2.23 -5.59
C ARG A 108 -9.56 -2.87 -6.94
N LYS A 109 -10.08 -2.28 -8.00
CA LYS A 109 -9.92 -2.82 -9.34
C LYS A 109 -9.43 -1.74 -10.30
N ILE A 110 -8.54 -2.14 -11.21
CA ILE A 110 -8.13 -1.33 -12.34
C ILE A 110 -8.91 -1.83 -13.55
N VAL A 111 -9.65 -0.95 -14.21
CA VAL A 111 -10.41 -1.28 -15.42
C VAL A 111 -9.73 -0.63 -16.62
N THR A 112 -9.46 -1.43 -17.65
CA THR A 112 -8.77 -0.99 -18.85
C THR A 112 -8.98 -1.99 -19.98
N ASP A 113 -8.69 -1.58 -21.21
CA ASP A 113 -8.69 -2.46 -22.38
C ASP A 113 -7.34 -3.13 -22.63
N GLU A 114 -6.31 -2.77 -21.87
CA GLU A 114 -4.96 -3.31 -22.05
C GLU A 114 -4.88 -4.77 -21.66
N SER A 115 -4.07 -5.54 -22.41
CA SER A 115 -3.86 -6.96 -22.15
C SER A 115 -2.84 -7.23 -21.06
N GLU A 116 -2.01 -6.25 -20.73
CA GLU A 116 -0.96 -6.36 -19.72
C GLU A 116 -0.99 -5.12 -18.83
N VAL A 117 -0.95 -5.33 -17.53
CA VAL A 117 -0.91 -4.23 -16.55
C VAL A 117 0.24 -4.47 -15.58
N PHE A 118 1.13 -3.49 -15.49
CA PHE A 118 2.28 -3.49 -14.60
C PHE A 118 2.06 -2.44 -13.54
N LEU A 119 2.07 -2.85 -12.29
CA LEU A 119 1.75 -1.99 -11.16
C LEU A 119 3.00 -1.76 -10.30
N THR A 120 3.28 -0.49 -10.03
CA THR A 120 4.25 -0.08 -9.00
C THR A 120 3.45 0.56 -7.87
N TYR A 121 3.61 0.05 -6.67
CA TYR A 121 2.79 0.45 -5.54
C TYR A 121 3.53 0.39 -4.22
N LEU A 122 2.96 1.01 -3.20
CA LEU A 122 3.46 0.90 -1.84
C LEU A 122 2.80 -0.29 -1.15
N SER A 123 3.62 -1.14 -0.56
CA SER A 123 3.20 -2.37 0.10
C SER A 123 3.65 -2.37 1.56
N LEU A 124 2.80 -2.87 2.45
CA LEU A 124 3.15 -3.05 3.86
C LEU A 124 3.93 -4.34 4.14
N ILE A 125 4.02 -5.25 3.18
CA ILE A 125 4.62 -6.58 3.41
C ILE A 125 6.13 -6.51 3.64
N HIS A 126 6.80 -5.47 3.15
CA HIS A 126 8.24 -5.33 3.26
C HIS A 126 8.73 -4.61 4.52
N ILE A 127 7.86 -4.44 5.49
CA ILE A 127 8.21 -3.76 6.75
C ILE A 127 8.65 -4.77 7.79
#